data_5ab862502c1e69eb12967825ee0a9bd9
#
_entry.id   5ab862502c1e69eb12967825ee0a9bd9
#
_cell.length_a   1.000
_cell.length_b   1.000
_cell.length_c   1.000
_cell.angle_alpha   90.00
_cell.angle_beta   90.00
_cell.angle_gamma   90.00
#
_symmetry.space_group_name_H-M   'P 1'
#
loop_
_entity.id
_entity.type
_entity.pdbx_description
1 polymer ?
#
loop_
_entity_poly.entity_id
_entity_poly.type
_entity_poly.pdbx_seq_one_letter_code
_entity_poly.pdbx_strand_id
1 'polypeptide(L)'
;KLVFEFHNGITGIVGPNGSGKSTLAKVIAGINKPSQGRILLNGEDITDWSITDRANRGISYAFQQPVRFKGLTIKDLMSLAAGKDATVSELCDLLSEVGLCAKDYINRDLDGSLSGGELKRIEIAMAFARNSDLTLFEPEAGIDLWSFQKLIHVFEKMVAASDGNILIISHQERILDIADKVLYLKDGKVEMYDTKDKVLPKIMGMPSSTCSVLTEKMKED
;
A
#
# COMPACT_ATOMS: atom_id res chain seq x y z
N LYS A 1 12.54 -18.64 -4.37
CA LYS A 1 13.44 -17.79 -3.56
C LYS A 1 13.25 -16.35 -4.04
N LEU A 2 12.83 -15.45 -3.14
CA LEU A 2 12.73 -14.02 -3.40
C LEU A 2 14.02 -13.37 -2.89
N VAL A 3 14.71 -12.63 -3.74
CA VAL A 3 15.86 -11.80 -3.37
C VAL A 3 15.69 -10.47 -4.11
N PHE A 4 15.48 -9.41 -3.37
CA PHE A 4 15.37 -8.05 -3.89
C PHE A 4 15.67 -7.07 -2.77
N GLU A 5 16.01 -5.84 -3.14
CA GLU A 5 16.28 -4.75 -2.22
C GLU A 5 15.47 -3.52 -2.68
N PHE A 6 14.74 -2.93 -1.75
CA PHE A 6 14.03 -1.67 -2.00
C PHE A 6 14.93 -0.50 -1.61
N HIS A 7 14.90 0.54 -2.43
CA HIS A 7 15.53 1.82 -2.16
C HIS A 7 14.47 2.90 -2.09
N ASN A 8 14.81 4.05 -1.57
CA ASN A 8 13.90 5.18 -1.38
C ASN A 8 13.01 5.41 -2.59
N GLY A 9 11.73 5.69 -2.32
CA GLY A 9 10.75 5.96 -3.34
C GLY A 9 9.56 5.00 -3.35
N ILE A 10 8.84 4.96 -4.48
CA ILE A 10 7.64 4.16 -4.68
C ILE A 10 7.98 2.92 -5.51
N THR A 11 7.70 1.75 -4.98
CA THR A 11 7.79 0.49 -5.71
C THR A 11 6.41 -0.13 -5.90
N GLY A 12 6.01 -0.31 -7.15
CA GLY A 12 4.80 -1.04 -7.53
C GLY A 12 5.04 -2.55 -7.49
N ILE A 13 4.16 -3.31 -6.83
CA ILE A 13 4.17 -4.78 -6.86
C ILE A 13 3.03 -5.26 -7.73
N VAL A 14 3.36 -5.92 -8.82
CA VAL A 14 2.41 -6.41 -9.81
C VAL A 14 2.56 -7.91 -10.05
N GLY A 15 1.54 -8.54 -10.62
CA GLY A 15 1.56 -9.95 -10.97
C GLY A 15 0.16 -10.57 -10.95
N PRO A 16 -0.03 -11.77 -11.52
CA PRO A 16 -1.31 -12.47 -11.53
C PRO A 16 -1.91 -12.68 -10.14
N ASN A 17 -3.22 -12.91 -10.09
CA ASN A 17 -3.84 -13.32 -8.83
C ASN A 17 -3.21 -14.64 -8.35
N GLY A 18 -2.98 -14.76 -7.04
CA GLY A 18 -2.30 -15.91 -6.46
C GLY A 18 -0.78 -15.92 -6.60
N SER A 19 -0.15 -14.93 -7.24
CA SER A 19 1.32 -14.86 -7.38
C SER A 19 2.09 -14.61 -6.07
N GLY A 20 1.37 -14.27 -4.97
CA GLY A 20 1.97 -14.08 -3.66
C GLY A 20 2.22 -12.63 -3.24
N LYS A 21 1.68 -11.63 -3.94
CA LYS A 21 1.86 -10.19 -3.64
C LYS A 21 1.45 -9.83 -2.20
N SER A 22 0.20 -10.12 -1.82
CA SER A 22 -0.29 -9.86 -0.45
C SER A 22 0.43 -10.71 0.59
N THR A 23 0.86 -11.93 0.23
CA THR A 23 1.67 -12.78 1.11
C THR A 23 3.02 -12.13 1.37
N LEU A 24 3.67 -11.60 0.35
CA LEU A 24 4.94 -10.87 0.48
C LEU A 24 4.79 -9.67 1.42
N ALA A 25 3.78 -8.83 1.21
CA ALA A 25 3.53 -7.68 2.08
C ALA A 25 3.26 -8.12 3.54
N LYS A 26 2.46 -9.17 3.76
CA LYS A 26 2.20 -9.73 5.10
C LYS A 26 3.45 -10.29 5.76
N VAL A 27 4.36 -10.89 4.99
CA VAL A 27 5.65 -11.38 5.50
C VAL A 27 6.55 -10.20 5.88
N ILE A 28 6.61 -9.14 5.09
CA ILE A 28 7.37 -7.92 5.42
C ILE A 28 6.79 -7.24 6.67
N ALA A 29 5.47 -7.15 6.79
CA ALA A 29 4.80 -6.57 7.96
C ALA A 29 4.92 -7.42 9.23
N GLY A 30 5.38 -8.68 9.15
CA GLY A 30 5.48 -9.60 10.29
C GLY A 30 4.16 -10.31 10.66
N ILE A 31 3.13 -10.17 9.82
CA ILE A 31 1.84 -10.88 10.00
C ILE A 31 2.04 -12.37 9.72
N ASN A 32 2.79 -12.69 8.69
CA ASN A 32 3.18 -14.05 8.35
C ASN A 32 4.68 -14.25 8.59
N LYS A 33 5.08 -15.39 9.17
CA LYS A 33 6.49 -15.75 9.28
C LYS A 33 7.00 -16.32 7.96
N PRO A 34 8.20 -15.92 7.50
CA PRO A 34 8.84 -16.57 6.36
C PRO A 34 9.25 -18.00 6.75
N SER A 35 9.07 -18.95 5.83
CA SER A 35 9.52 -20.32 6.03
C SER A 35 11.03 -20.46 5.93
N GLN A 36 11.69 -19.60 5.18
CA GLN A 36 13.14 -19.54 4.97
C GLN A 36 13.55 -18.15 4.51
N GLY A 37 14.82 -17.81 4.73
CA GLY A 37 15.40 -16.54 4.31
C GLY A 37 15.48 -15.51 5.43
N ARG A 38 15.84 -14.29 5.06
CA ARG A 38 15.98 -13.17 5.99
C ARG A 38 15.33 -11.92 5.43
N ILE A 39 14.86 -11.07 6.34
CA ILE A 39 14.31 -9.76 6.04
C ILE A 39 15.18 -8.73 6.76
N LEU A 40 15.76 -7.83 6.00
CA LEU A 40 16.59 -6.74 6.52
C LEU A 40 15.87 -5.41 6.34
N LEU A 41 15.86 -4.59 7.39
CA LEU A 41 15.41 -3.20 7.36
C LEU A 41 16.60 -2.32 7.72
N ASN A 42 17.05 -1.47 6.80
CA ASN A 42 18.23 -0.60 7.00
C ASN A 42 19.47 -1.37 7.49
N GLY A 43 19.67 -2.60 6.97
CA GLY A 43 20.78 -3.49 7.34
C GLY A 43 20.56 -4.32 8.61
N GLU A 44 19.51 -4.07 9.38
CA GLU A 44 19.16 -4.82 10.58
C GLU A 44 18.26 -6.02 10.25
N ASP A 45 18.59 -7.20 10.79
CA ASP A 45 17.79 -8.43 10.58
C ASP A 45 16.54 -8.40 11.46
N ILE A 46 15.38 -8.24 10.83
CA ILE A 46 14.08 -8.17 11.48
C ILE A 46 13.25 -9.44 11.29
N THR A 47 13.87 -10.53 10.82
CA THR A 47 13.16 -11.76 10.41
C THR A 47 12.27 -12.31 11.52
N ASP A 48 12.80 -12.40 12.74
CA ASP A 48 12.10 -12.95 13.90
C ASP A 48 11.34 -11.90 14.73
N TRP A 49 11.36 -10.65 14.31
CA TRP A 49 10.66 -9.59 15.03
C TRP A 49 9.14 -9.76 14.95
N SER A 50 8.47 -9.43 16.06
CA SER A 50 7.02 -9.41 16.10
C SER A 50 6.45 -8.30 15.20
N ILE A 51 5.16 -8.40 14.88
CA ILE A 51 4.43 -7.34 14.16
C ILE A 51 4.53 -6.00 14.90
N THR A 52 4.46 -6.02 16.23
CA THR A 52 4.56 -4.83 17.08
C THR A 52 5.95 -4.20 16.99
N ASP A 53 7.01 -5.00 17.06
CA ASP A 53 8.39 -4.51 16.97
C ASP A 53 8.66 -3.89 15.61
N ARG A 54 8.19 -4.53 14.52
CA ARG A 54 8.31 -4.00 13.16
C ARG A 54 7.51 -2.71 12.99
N ALA A 55 6.30 -2.65 13.55
CA ALA A 55 5.50 -1.44 13.54
C ALA A 55 6.21 -0.30 14.30
N ASN A 56 6.76 -0.56 15.49
CA ASN A 56 7.52 0.42 16.26
C ASN A 56 8.81 0.87 15.56
N ARG A 57 9.39 0.02 14.71
CA ARG A 57 10.58 0.32 13.90
C ARG A 57 10.27 1.08 12.63
N GLY A 58 9.01 1.41 12.36
CA GLY A 58 8.60 2.24 11.24
C GLY A 58 8.09 1.46 10.03
N ILE A 59 7.57 0.23 10.20
CA ILE A 59 6.82 -0.47 9.14
C ILE A 59 5.33 -0.27 9.37
N SER A 60 4.61 0.31 8.41
CA SER A 60 3.16 0.41 8.40
C SER A 60 2.54 -0.43 7.27
N TYR A 61 1.33 -0.92 7.52
CA TYR A 61 0.58 -1.75 6.56
C TYR A 61 -0.87 -1.29 6.50
N ALA A 62 -1.28 -0.79 5.34
CA ALA A 62 -2.65 -0.48 5.02
C ALA A 62 -3.30 -1.69 4.33
N PHE A 63 -4.25 -2.32 5.03
CA PHE A 63 -4.89 -3.56 4.57
C PHE A 63 -5.76 -3.35 3.33
N GLN A 64 -5.96 -4.41 2.56
CA GLN A 64 -6.88 -4.39 1.42
C GLN A 64 -8.30 -4.03 1.85
N GLN A 65 -8.77 -4.56 2.99
CA GLN A 65 -10.02 -4.17 3.62
C GLN A 65 -9.74 -3.28 4.83
N PRO A 66 -10.31 -2.06 4.89
CA PRO A 66 -10.14 -1.17 6.02
C PRO A 66 -10.65 -1.81 7.32
N VAL A 67 -9.89 -1.63 8.38
CA VAL A 67 -10.28 -2.12 9.71
C VAL A 67 -11.24 -1.13 10.36
N ARG A 68 -12.28 -1.63 11.01
CA ARG A 68 -13.25 -0.83 11.78
C ARG A 68 -12.99 -1.00 13.27
N PHE A 69 -13.00 0.10 13.98
CA PHE A 69 -12.79 0.13 15.44
C PHE A 69 -14.03 0.69 16.12
N LYS A 70 -14.70 -0.12 16.96
CA LYS A 70 -15.85 0.37 17.74
C LYS A 70 -15.39 1.22 18.91
N GLY A 71 -16.04 2.36 19.12
CA GLY A 71 -15.79 3.22 20.26
C GLY A 71 -14.53 4.09 20.17
N LEU A 72 -13.94 4.18 18.99
CA LEU A 72 -12.85 5.12 18.71
C LEU A 72 -13.28 6.10 17.63
N THR A 73 -13.03 7.37 17.85
CA THR A 73 -13.23 8.42 16.86
C THR A 73 -12.05 8.45 15.86
N ILE A 74 -12.28 9.08 14.72
CA ILE A 74 -11.21 9.32 13.73
C ILE A 74 -10.09 10.14 14.39
N LYS A 75 -10.41 11.12 15.24
CA LYS A 75 -9.43 11.88 16.00
C LYS A 75 -8.54 10.98 16.86
N ASP A 76 -9.14 10.04 17.62
CA ASP A 76 -8.38 9.15 18.50
C ASP A 76 -7.40 8.29 17.71
N LEU A 77 -7.86 7.72 16.59
CA LEU A 77 -7.02 6.88 15.74
C LEU A 77 -5.90 7.64 15.03
N MET A 78 -6.19 8.83 14.54
CA MET A 78 -5.18 9.67 13.90
C MET A 78 -4.13 10.15 14.92
N SER A 79 -4.56 10.51 16.15
CA SER A 79 -3.63 10.85 17.24
C SER A 79 -2.73 9.67 17.61
N LEU A 80 -3.29 8.45 17.69
CA LEU A 80 -2.51 7.23 17.91
C LEU A 80 -1.51 6.98 16.77
N ALA A 81 -1.93 7.18 15.53
CA ALA A 81 -1.07 6.99 14.36
C ALA A 81 0.09 8.00 14.33
N ALA A 82 -0.18 9.25 14.65
CA ALA A 82 0.85 10.30 14.70
C ALA A 82 1.88 10.09 15.83
N GLY A 83 1.57 9.24 16.83
CA GLY A 83 2.48 8.90 17.92
C GLY A 83 2.87 10.07 18.83
N LYS A 84 2.12 11.16 18.81
CA LYS A 84 2.35 12.42 19.54
C LYS A 84 1.00 13.03 19.93
N ASP A 85 1.05 14.02 20.79
CA ASP A 85 -0.08 14.93 21.02
C ASP A 85 -0.28 15.84 19.78
N ALA A 86 -0.68 15.21 18.66
CA ALA A 86 -0.96 15.92 17.42
C ALA A 86 -2.09 16.94 17.70
N THR A 87 -1.88 18.17 17.28
CA THR A 87 -2.88 19.22 17.40
C THR A 87 -4.07 18.93 16.49
N VAL A 88 -5.24 19.42 16.87
CA VAL A 88 -6.45 19.27 16.03
C VAL A 88 -6.22 19.89 14.65
N SER A 89 -5.43 20.95 14.54
CA SER A 89 -5.09 21.58 13.25
C SER A 89 -4.33 20.62 12.34
N GLU A 90 -3.28 19.97 12.85
CA GLU A 90 -2.48 19.00 12.09
C GLU A 90 -3.34 17.81 11.62
N LEU A 91 -4.24 17.32 12.47
CA LEU A 91 -5.17 16.24 12.08
C LEU A 91 -6.16 16.70 11.01
N CYS A 92 -6.62 17.97 11.09
CA CYS A 92 -7.49 18.56 10.07
C CYS A 92 -6.78 18.68 8.71
N ASP A 93 -5.51 19.07 8.72
CA ASP A 93 -4.71 19.19 7.50
C ASP A 93 -4.53 17.80 6.85
N LEU A 94 -4.21 16.77 7.63
CA LEU A 94 -4.08 15.40 7.15
C LEU A 94 -5.39 14.86 6.52
N LEU A 95 -6.55 15.13 7.15
CA LEU A 95 -7.85 14.74 6.58
C LEU A 95 -8.13 15.49 5.27
N SER A 96 -7.77 16.76 5.19
CA SER A 96 -7.94 17.58 4.00
C SER A 96 -7.09 17.06 2.83
N GLU A 97 -5.86 16.58 3.08
CA GLU A 97 -4.98 15.98 2.08
C GLU A 97 -5.65 14.78 1.38
N VAL A 98 -6.35 13.94 2.14
CA VAL A 98 -7.09 12.79 1.58
C VAL A 98 -8.50 13.18 1.09
N GLY A 99 -8.85 14.47 1.09
CA GLY A 99 -10.10 15.00 0.57
C GLY A 99 -11.31 14.77 1.49
N LEU A 100 -11.09 14.68 2.80
CA LEU A 100 -12.14 14.65 3.80
C LEU A 100 -12.23 15.99 4.53
N CYS A 101 -13.45 16.51 4.69
CA CYS A 101 -13.68 17.72 5.48
C CYS A 101 -13.50 17.41 6.96
N ALA A 102 -12.49 17.97 7.60
CA ALA A 102 -12.19 17.67 9.00
C ALA A 102 -13.37 17.96 9.93
N LYS A 103 -14.15 19.04 9.68
CA LYS A 103 -15.33 19.38 10.50
C LYS A 103 -16.36 18.27 10.53
N ASP A 104 -16.51 17.55 9.41
CA ASP A 104 -17.55 16.54 9.25
C ASP A 104 -17.09 15.15 9.73
N TYR A 105 -15.77 14.92 9.79
CA TYR A 105 -15.22 13.58 10.01
C TYR A 105 -14.48 13.42 11.33
N ILE A 106 -13.78 14.42 11.84
CA ILE A 106 -12.81 14.26 12.93
C ILE A 106 -13.39 13.66 14.22
N ASN A 107 -14.64 13.97 14.53
CA ASN A 107 -15.34 13.48 15.72
C ASN A 107 -16.26 12.28 15.44
N ARG A 108 -16.28 11.75 14.21
CA ARG A 108 -17.08 10.56 13.88
C ARG A 108 -16.41 9.30 14.39
N ASP A 109 -17.21 8.33 14.79
CA ASP A 109 -16.76 6.98 15.10
C ASP A 109 -16.35 6.24 13.82
N LEU A 110 -15.36 5.38 13.94
CA LEU A 110 -14.92 4.50 12.84
C LEU A 110 -15.82 3.27 12.77
N ASP A 111 -17.09 3.50 12.50
CA ASP A 111 -18.16 2.50 12.53
C ASP A 111 -18.71 2.16 11.12
N GLY A 112 -19.88 1.51 11.10
CA GLY A 112 -20.60 1.11 9.89
C GLY A 112 -21.21 2.24 9.07
N SER A 113 -21.21 3.49 9.57
CA SER A 113 -21.78 4.66 8.88
C SER A 113 -20.87 5.23 7.80
N LEU A 114 -19.57 4.86 7.83
CA LEU A 114 -18.58 5.29 6.83
C LEU A 114 -18.59 4.35 5.62
N SER A 115 -18.56 4.92 4.43
CA SER A 115 -18.37 4.18 3.18
C SER A 115 -16.97 3.55 3.10
N GLY A 116 -16.81 2.53 2.26
CA GLY A 116 -15.50 1.90 2.04
C GLY A 116 -14.44 2.88 1.55
N GLY A 117 -14.81 3.83 0.70
CA GLY A 117 -13.92 4.87 0.20
C GLY A 117 -13.50 5.87 1.26
N GLU A 118 -14.40 6.26 2.17
CA GLU A 118 -14.07 7.13 3.31
C GLU A 118 -13.13 6.44 4.28
N LEU A 119 -13.41 5.17 4.63
CA LEU A 119 -12.53 4.36 5.48
C LEU A 119 -11.13 4.24 4.89
N LYS A 120 -11.02 4.00 3.58
CA LYS A 120 -9.73 3.88 2.90
C LYS A 120 -8.94 5.19 2.93
N ARG A 121 -9.60 6.33 2.73
CA ARG A 121 -8.98 7.65 2.85
C ARG A 121 -8.49 7.94 4.26
N ILE A 122 -9.25 7.58 5.28
CA ILE A 122 -8.84 7.71 6.69
C ILE A 122 -7.62 6.82 6.98
N GLU A 123 -7.60 5.58 6.50
CA GLU A 123 -6.46 4.67 6.66
C GLU A 123 -5.18 5.25 6.02
N ILE A 124 -5.30 5.89 4.86
CA ILE A 124 -4.19 6.56 4.19
C ILE A 124 -3.73 7.78 4.97
N ALA A 125 -4.66 8.59 5.51
CA ALA A 125 -4.32 9.73 6.38
C ALA A 125 -3.58 9.26 7.64
N MET A 126 -3.99 8.15 8.23
CA MET A 126 -3.29 7.53 9.37
C MET A 126 -1.88 7.05 9.00
N ALA A 127 -1.72 6.42 7.84
CA ALA A 127 -0.41 5.99 7.36
C ALA A 127 0.51 7.18 7.08
N PHE A 128 -0.03 8.27 6.54
CA PHE A 128 0.72 9.52 6.36
C PHE A 128 1.11 10.16 7.70
N ALA A 129 0.17 10.24 8.66
CA ALA A 129 0.45 10.76 10.00
C ALA A 129 1.57 10.00 10.71
N ARG A 130 1.67 8.69 10.47
CA ARG A 130 2.68 7.83 11.08
C ARG A 130 4.10 8.10 10.60
N ASN A 131 4.29 8.64 9.41
CA ASN A 131 5.60 8.95 8.80
C ASN A 131 6.59 7.77 8.91
N SER A 132 6.20 6.63 8.35
CA SER A 132 6.92 5.37 8.49
C SER A 132 8.10 5.26 7.53
N ASP A 133 9.17 4.52 7.92
CA ASP A 133 10.32 4.20 7.06
C ASP A 133 9.89 3.32 5.86
N LEU A 134 8.88 2.48 6.07
CA LEU A 134 8.29 1.63 5.04
C LEU A 134 6.78 1.57 5.20
N THR A 135 6.06 1.95 4.16
CA THR A 135 4.60 1.84 4.10
C THR A 135 4.17 0.85 3.03
N LEU A 136 3.36 -0.12 3.42
CA LEU A 136 2.80 -1.15 2.54
C LEU A 136 1.34 -0.83 2.26
N PHE A 137 0.97 -0.70 0.98
CA PHE A 137 -0.39 -0.38 0.55
C PHE A 137 -0.98 -1.43 -0.39
N GLU A 138 -2.26 -1.78 -0.15
CA GLU A 138 -3.12 -2.50 -1.09
C GLU A 138 -4.37 -1.65 -1.40
N PRO A 139 -4.28 -0.63 -2.26
CA PRO A 139 -5.33 0.39 -2.42
C PRO A 139 -6.57 -0.05 -3.21
N GLU A 140 -6.65 -1.26 -3.73
CA GLU A 140 -7.62 -1.66 -4.77
C GLU A 140 -9.09 -1.74 -4.34
N ALA A 141 -9.40 -1.73 -3.04
CA ALA A 141 -10.78 -1.85 -2.56
C ALA A 141 -11.44 -0.48 -2.38
N GLY A 142 -12.40 -0.14 -3.28
CA GLY A 142 -13.38 0.91 -3.02
C GLY A 142 -12.92 2.36 -3.20
N ILE A 143 -11.86 2.62 -3.95
CA ILE A 143 -11.42 3.99 -4.26
C ILE A 143 -12.01 4.41 -5.62
N ASP A 144 -12.81 5.48 -5.61
CA ASP A 144 -13.32 6.08 -6.83
C ASP A 144 -12.23 6.88 -7.59
N LEU A 145 -12.48 7.14 -8.88
CA LEU A 145 -11.53 7.79 -9.77
C LEU A 145 -11.05 9.18 -9.29
N TRP A 146 -11.92 9.95 -8.63
CA TRP A 146 -11.61 11.29 -8.13
C TRP A 146 -10.74 11.24 -6.87
N SER A 147 -11.04 10.30 -5.97
CA SER A 147 -10.24 10.02 -4.79
C SER A 147 -8.85 9.52 -5.15
N PHE A 148 -8.73 8.88 -6.30
CA PHE A 148 -7.50 8.30 -6.80
C PHE A 148 -6.40 9.34 -7.12
N GLN A 149 -6.77 10.47 -7.76
CA GLN A 149 -5.79 11.53 -8.05
C GLN A 149 -5.25 12.20 -6.77
N LYS A 150 -6.13 12.37 -5.78
CA LYS A 150 -5.71 12.88 -4.46
C LYS A 150 -4.78 11.89 -3.75
N LEU A 151 -5.05 10.59 -3.87
CA LEU A 151 -4.23 9.53 -3.32
C LEU A 151 -2.81 9.52 -3.90
N ILE A 152 -2.68 9.70 -5.21
CA ILE A 152 -1.39 9.85 -5.89
C ILE A 152 -0.60 11.00 -5.25
N HIS A 153 -1.23 12.17 -5.12
CA HIS A 153 -0.59 13.33 -4.52
C HIS A 153 -0.16 13.10 -3.06
N VAL A 154 -0.96 12.36 -2.29
CA VAL A 154 -0.58 11.98 -0.91
C VAL A 154 0.65 11.07 -0.91
N PHE A 155 0.72 10.09 -1.80
CA PHE A 155 1.90 9.22 -1.91
C PHE A 155 3.16 9.99 -2.30
N GLU A 156 3.07 10.91 -3.26
CA GLU A 156 4.18 11.80 -3.63
C GLU A 156 4.65 12.64 -2.44
N LYS A 157 3.70 13.21 -1.66
CA LYS A 157 4.01 13.95 -0.43
C LYS A 157 4.65 13.06 0.65
N MET A 158 4.17 11.84 0.82
CA MET A 158 4.74 10.89 1.79
C MET A 158 6.21 10.60 1.47
N VAL A 159 6.54 10.36 0.21
CA VAL A 159 7.93 10.14 -0.22
C VAL A 159 8.76 11.40 -0.06
N ALA A 160 8.23 12.58 -0.41
CA ALA A 160 8.96 13.84 -0.29
C ALA A 160 9.18 14.27 1.18
N ALA A 161 8.30 13.89 2.10
CA ALA A 161 8.37 14.26 3.51
C ALA A 161 9.28 13.34 4.34
N SER A 162 9.59 12.15 3.87
CA SER A 162 10.45 11.17 4.53
C SER A 162 11.35 10.51 3.50
N ASP A 163 12.55 10.09 3.89
CA ASP A 163 13.38 9.16 3.09
C ASP A 163 12.77 7.75 3.07
N GLY A 164 11.44 7.67 3.28
CA GLY A 164 10.71 6.42 3.41
C GLY A 164 10.43 5.72 2.09
N ASN A 165 10.14 4.44 2.19
CA ASN A 165 9.77 3.58 1.08
C ASN A 165 8.26 3.32 1.08
N ILE A 166 7.65 3.34 -0.10
CA ILE A 166 6.25 2.93 -0.27
C ILE A 166 6.21 1.72 -1.21
N LEU A 167 5.64 0.62 -0.74
CA LEU A 167 5.33 -0.56 -1.55
C LEU A 167 3.83 -0.59 -1.83
N ILE A 168 3.45 -0.49 -3.09
CA ILE A 168 2.05 -0.46 -3.50
C ILE A 168 1.73 -1.71 -4.32
N ILE A 169 0.80 -2.53 -3.81
CA ILE A 169 0.26 -3.66 -4.58
C ILE A 169 -0.92 -3.15 -5.38
N SER A 170 -0.77 -3.01 -6.68
CA SER A 170 -1.85 -2.55 -7.55
C SER A 170 -1.75 -3.12 -8.95
N HIS A 171 -2.90 -3.23 -9.62
CA HIS A 171 -3.01 -3.53 -11.04
C HIS A 171 -3.40 -2.30 -11.86
N GLN A 172 -3.60 -1.16 -11.19
CA GLN A 172 -4.03 0.08 -11.84
C GLN A 172 -2.82 0.80 -12.44
N GLU A 173 -2.85 1.00 -13.74
CA GLU A 173 -1.79 1.66 -14.51
C GLU A 173 -1.40 3.03 -13.90
N ARG A 174 -2.40 3.81 -13.51
CA ARG A 174 -2.17 5.15 -12.91
C ARG A 174 -1.41 5.13 -11.59
N ILE A 175 -1.55 4.07 -10.78
CA ILE A 175 -0.71 3.91 -9.57
C ILE A 175 0.71 3.51 -9.97
N LEU A 176 0.83 2.68 -10.99
CA LEU A 176 2.13 2.24 -11.47
C LEU A 176 2.89 3.37 -12.17
N ASP A 177 2.18 4.39 -12.69
CA ASP A 177 2.80 5.57 -13.29
C ASP A 177 3.60 6.42 -12.31
N ILE A 178 3.23 6.42 -11.01
CA ILE A 178 4.00 7.14 -9.98
C ILE A 178 5.11 6.28 -9.37
N ALA A 179 5.18 5.01 -9.69
CA ALA A 179 6.24 4.14 -9.18
C ALA A 179 7.59 4.45 -9.84
N ASP A 180 8.65 4.47 -9.06
CA ASP A 180 10.03 4.55 -9.54
C ASP A 180 10.47 3.20 -10.11
N LYS A 181 10.10 2.13 -9.42
CA LYS A 181 10.40 0.74 -9.78
C LYS A 181 9.17 -0.13 -9.73
N VAL A 182 9.21 -1.21 -10.47
CA VAL A 182 8.15 -2.22 -10.49
C VAL A 182 8.75 -3.60 -10.26
N LEU A 183 8.18 -4.31 -9.28
CA LEU A 183 8.46 -5.70 -8.97
C LEU A 183 7.36 -6.57 -9.58
N TYR A 184 7.69 -7.37 -10.58
CA TYR A 184 6.78 -8.34 -11.18
C TYR A 184 6.94 -9.70 -10.51
N LEU A 185 5.86 -10.13 -9.84
CA LEU A 185 5.80 -11.38 -9.11
C LEU A 185 4.96 -12.40 -9.86
N LYS A 186 5.52 -13.58 -10.11
CA LYS A 186 4.81 -14.69 -10.76
C LYS A 186 5.18 -16.00 -10.07
N ASP A 187 4.19 -16.83 -9.78
CA ASP A 187 4.35 -18.15 -9.16
C ASP A 187 5.26 -18.15 -7.90
N GLY A 188 5.12 -17.10 -7.07
CA GLY A 188 5.93 -16.91 -5.86
C GLY A 188 7.39 -16.54 -6.11
N LYS A 189 7.75 -16.11 -7.32
CA LYS A 189 9.11 -15.69 -7.69
C LYS A 189 9.13 -14.27 -8.23
N VAL A 190 10.25 -13.58 -8.03
CA VAL A 190 10.51 -12.31 -8.72
C VAL A 190 10.98 -12.65 -10.13
N GLU A 191 10.16 -12.33 -11.11
CA GLU A 191 10.49 -12.47 -12.53
C GLU A 191 11.24 -11.25 -13.03
N MET A 192 10.84 -10.05 -12.57
CA MET A 192 11.49 -8.80 -12.96
C MET A 192 11.43 -7.81 -11.80
N TYR A 193 12.49 -7.03 -11.64
CA TYR A 193 12.54 -5.88 -10.74
C TYR A 193 13.49 -4.82 -11.34
N ASP A 194 12.91 -3.74 -11.85
CA ASP A 194 13.65 -2.64 -12.48
C ASP A 194 12.77 -1.39 -12.49
N THR A 195 13.21 -0.32 -13.13
CA THR A 195 12.41 0.88 -13.37
C THR A 195 11.11 0.54 -14.09
N LYS A 196 10.05 1.32 -13.81
CA LYS A 196 8.72 1.11 -14.43
C LYS A 196 8.82 1.05 -15.97
N ASP A 197 9.63 1.93 -16.58
CA ASP A 197 9.76 2.04 -18.03
C ASP A 197 10.32 0.77 -18.70
N LYS A 198 11.05 -0.04 -17.93
CA LYS A 198 11.57 -1.32 -18.42
C LYS A 198 10.63 -2.49 -18.15
N VAL A 199 9.87 -2.43 -17.06
CA VAL A 199 9.02 -3.54 -16.61
C VAL A 199 7.64 -3.47 -17.23
N LEU A 200 6.94 -2.31 -17.15
CA LEU A 200 5.55 -2.18 -17.59
C LEU A 200 5.33 -2.55 -19.07
N PRO A 201 6.15 -2.10 -20.05
CA PRO A 201 5.94 -2.47 -21.45
C PRO A 201 6.04 -3.98 -21.70
N LYS A 202 6.89 -4.68 -20.96
CA LYS A 202 7.05 -6.14 -21.07
C LYS A 202 5.87 -6.89 -20.48
N ILE A 203 5.27 -6.39 -19.41
CA ILE A 203 4.10 -7.01 -18.77
C ILE A 203 2.83 -6.74 -19.57
N MET A 204 2.65 -5.52 -20.07
CA MET A 204 1.49 -5.13 -20.88
C MET A 204 1.47 -5.78 -22.26
N GLY A 205 2.65 -6.11 -22.81
CA GLY A 205 2.77 -6.85 -24.06
C GLY A 205 2.64 -8.37 -23.93
N MET A 206 2.56 -8.91 -22.70
CA MET A 206 2.28 -10.32 -22.48
C MET A 206 0.77 -10.56 -22.51
N PRO A 207 0.26 -11.46 -23.37
CA PRO A 207 -1.15 -11.85 -23.34
C PRO A 207 -1.44 -12.38 -21.93
N SER A 208 -2.47 -11.84 -21.30
CA SER A 208 -2.94 -12.37 -20.02
C SER A 208 -3.29 -13.83 -20.24
N SER A 209 -2.74 -14.73 -19.45
CA SER A 209 -2.94 -16.19 -19.55
C SER A 209 -4.41 -16.64 -19.39
N THR A 210 -5.34 -15.72 -19.20
CA THR A 210 -6.79 -15.93 -19.16
C THR A 210 -7.49 -15.65 -20.48
N CYS A 211 -6.83 -15.08 -21.49
CA CYS A 211 -7.46 -14.74 -22.78
C CYS A 211 -7.10 -15.70 -23.93
N SER A 212 -6.22 -16.69 -23.71
CA SER A 212 -5.81 -17.63 -24.77
C SER A 212 -6.91 -18.63 -25.15
N VAL A 213 -7.91 -18.85 -24.30
CA VAL A 213 -9.00 -19.81 -24.57
C VAL A 213 -10.12 -19.20 -25.42
N LEU A 214 -10.26 -17.87 -25.48
CA LEU A 214 -11.30 -17.19 -26.25
C LEU A 214 -10.87 -16.80 -27.67
N THR A 215 -9.56 -16.65 -27.91
CA THR A 215 -9.03 -16.26 -29.22
C THR A 215 -8.89 -17.44 -30.20
N GLU A 216 -8.84 -18.68 -29.73
CA GLU A 216 -8.84 -19.87 -30.60
C GLU A 216 -10.25 -20.20 -31.15
N LYS A 217 -11.33 -19.88 -30.39
CA LYS A 217 -12.70 -20.12 -30.84
C LYS A 217 -13.26 -19.09 -31.83
N MET A 218 -12.59 -17.96 -32.05
CA MET A 218 -13.02 -16.96 -33.03
C MET A 218 -12.29 -17.03 -34.37
N LYS A 219 -11.46 -18.05 -34.60
CA LYS A 219 -10.77 -18.31 -35.89
C LYS A 219 -11.30 -19.51 -36.66
N GLU A 220 -12.35 -20.18 -36.17
CA GLU A 220 -12.97 -21.33 -36.82
C GLU A 220 -14.43 -21.09 -37.29
N ASP A 221 -14.86 -19.82 -37.44
CA ASP A 221 -16.12 -19.47 -38.10
C ASP A 221 -15.88 -18.52 -39.28
#